data_1d14393b7da0a22d2ce26910f33f5e0d
#
_entry.id   1d14393b7da0a22d2ce26910f33f5e0d
#
_cell.length_a   1.000
_cell.length_b   1.000
_cell.length_c   1.000
_cell.angle_alpha   90.00
_cell.angle_beta   90.00
_cell.angle_gamma   90.00
#
_symmetry.space_group_name_H-M   'P 1'
#
loop_
_entity.id
_entity.type
_entity.pdbx_description
1 polymer ?
#
loop_
_entity_poly.entity_id
_entity_poly.type
_entity_poly.pdbx_seq_one_letter_code
_entity_poly.pdbx_strand_id
1 'polypeptide(L)'
;MKDNNKRDGAHEAMLSQSPKPVVKRKEEKSQEEYEALQNFLRSISSTATLPPYVKGETYSSVRGVFNQCLITCAVLILAAGAGHPIGFSAVALPQLRTENSTMRIDDDMGSWIASIHSAATPLGSMLSGPIMEAIGRKRTLQASTFPLVLGWILIGTSTHHALLLLGRVVCGFAVGILAAPSQVYLGEISEPRLRGLLIGTPFVAYSLGVLYVYALGGALPWRSVAHLSILLPILAFVALCFSPESPTWLARRGRFHEAMAAMSRLRGDPDTAQRELHELISAREKEKARGEETIRFFATVLRPPVLKPLLLINAFNMLQILSGSYVVIFYAVDIVRDAGGSLSPHLAANASALVRLAVTVLACVMLLKVTRRALVLVSGAGTAVCTLALAFLLSQGPGTGVIPPTLILGYVAFNTLGFFLLPGLMIGELLPTKVRGLCGGYIFCLFNAVLFGFTKLYPVMKNAIGMTGVFGLFGASATLATIVLFLLLPETKGRSLIQIEQYYQKPNILWVTRNKAENGQSV
;
A
#
# COMPACT_ATOMS: atom_id res chain seq x y z
N MET A 1 29.93 -62.80 -30.42
CA MET A 1 28.53 -62.46 -30.81
C MET A 1 27.59 -62.50 -29.61
N LYS A 2 27.89 -61.79 -28.51
CA LYS A 2 27.00 -61.73 -27.31
C LYS A 2 27.02 -60.38 -26.56
N ASP A 3 27.63 -59.32 -27.12
CA ASP A 3 27.75 -58.02 -26.45
C ASP A 3 26.98 -56.85 -27.09
N ASN A 4 26.30 -57.07 -28.24
CA ASN A 4 25.55 -56.00 -28.90
C ASN A 4 24.10 -55.86 -28.43
N ASN A 5 23.54 -56.81 -27.67
CA ASN A 5 22.11 -56.79 -27.29
C ASN A 5 21.83 -56.07 -25.95
N LYS A 6 22.85 -55.57 -25.22
CA LYS A 6 22.67 -54.78 -24.01
C LYS A 6 22.71 -53.24 -24.21
N ARG A 7 23.23 -52.80 -25.36
CA ARG A 7 23.29 -51.37 -25.69
C ARG A 7 21.99 -50.84 -26.30
N ASP A 8 21.26 -51.67 -27.07
CA ASP A 8 20.00 -51.25 -27.69
C ASP A 8 18.86 -51.13 -26.68
N GLY A 9 18.78 -51.94 -25.64
CA GLY A 9 17.78 -51.86 -24.60
C GLY A 9 17.91 -50.60 -23.70
N ALA A 10 19.13 -50.06 -23.53
CA ALA A 10 19.36 -48.84 -22.78
C ALA A 10 19.04 -47.59 -23.59
N HIS A 11 19.15 -47.65 -24.91
CA HIS A 11 18.80 -46.54 -25.83
C HIS A 11 17.30 -46.43 -26.05
N GLU A 12 16.55 -47.54 -26.10
CA GLU A 12 15.07 -47.51 -26.14
C GLU A 12 14.45 -47.06 -24.84
N ALA A 13 15.03 -47.38 -23.68
CA ALA A 13 14.55 -46.89 -22.38
C ALA A 13 14.77 -45.38 -22.18
N MET A 14 15.79 -44.79 -22.84
CA MET A 14 16.03 -43.33 -22.82
C MET A 14 15.12 -42.54 -23.77
N LEU A 15 14.63 -43.18 -24.86
CA LEU A 15 13.75 -42.54 -25.83
C LEU A 15 12.25 -42.57 -25.43
N SER A 16 11.89 -43.38 -24.42
CA SER A 16 10.50 -43.43 -23.90
C SER A 16 10.15 -42.31 -22.93
N GLN A 17 11.10 -41.44 -22.54
CA GLN A 17 10.86 -40.26 -21.74
C GLN A 17 10.81 -38.96 -22.55
N SER A 18 10.00 -38.97 -23.64
CA SER A 18 9.63 -37.69 -24.27
C SER A 18 8.83 -36.86 -23.26
N PRO A 19 9.13 -35.55 -23.06
CA PRO A 19 8.40 -34.73 -22.14
C PRO A 19 6.92 -34.69 -22.57
N LYS A 20 6.03 -35.19 -21.71
CA LYS A 20 4.58 -35.16 -21.92
C LYS A 20 4.17 -33.77 -22.39
N PRO A 21 3.33 -33.62 -23.41
CA PRO A 21 2.92 -32.33 -23.95
C PRO A 21 2.31 -31.49 -22.79
N VAL A 22 2.61 -30.20 -22.79
CA VAL A 22 2.26 -29.24 -21.71
C VAL A 22 0.77 -29.29 -21.35
N VAL A 23 -0.10 -29.63 -22.30
CA VAL A 23 -1.55 -29.80 -22.11
C VAL A 23 -1.86 -31.01 -21.23
N LYS A 24 -1.27 -32.19 -21.49
CA LYS A 24 -1.46 -33.40 -20.65
C LYS A 24 -0.96 -33.21 -19.23
N ARG A 25 0.15 -32.49 -19.04
CA ARG A 25 0.68 -32.17 -17.70
C ARG A 25 -0.23 -31.21 -16.92
N LYS A 26 -0.95 -30.32 -17.61
CA LYS A 26 -1.96 -29.46 -16.97
C LYS A 26 -3.21 -30.22 -16.57
N GLU A 27 -3.65 -31.16 -17.39
CA GLU A 27 -4.83 -32.01 -17.12
C GLU A 27 -4.56 -32.99 -15.97
N GLU A 28 -3.43 -33.69 -15.96
CA GLU A 28 -3.02 -34.57 -14.86
C GLU A 28 -2.92 -33.81 -13.54
N LYS A 29 -2.31 -32.64 -13.53
CA LYS A 29 -2.20 -31.80 -12.32
C LYS A 29 -3.55 -31.27 -11.83
N SER A 30 -4.48 -31.00 -12.76
CA SER A 30 -5.85 -30.63 -12.42
C SER A 30 -6.63 -31.79 -11.81
N GLN A 31 -6.35 -33.00 -12.24
CA GLN A 31 -7.01 -34.22 -11.74
C GLN A 31 -6.48 -34.64 -10.37
N GLU A 32 -5.16 -34.55 -10.15
CA GLU A 32 -4.53 -34.76 -8.83
C GLU A 32 -5.06 -33.74 -7.79
N GLU A 33 -5.18 -32.46 -8.18
CA GLU A 33 -5.75 -31.42 -7.32
C GLU A 33 -7.22 -31.70 -6.99
N TYR A 34 -8.00 -32.23 -7.95
CA TYR A 34 -9.41 -32.58 -7.76
C TYR A 34 -9.56 -33.80 -6.83
N GLU A 35 -8.74 -34.83 -7.00
CA GLU A 35 -8.75 -36.01 -6.12
C GLU A 35 -8.31 -35.67 -4.69
N ALA A 36 -7.28 -34.84 -4.53
CA ALA A 36 -6.85 -34.34 -3.23
C ALA A 36 -7.96 -33.53 -2.54
N LEU A 37 -8.71 -32.74 -3.30
CA LEU A 37 -9.86 -31.99 -2.81
C LEU A 37 -11.00 -32.91 -2.39
N GLN A 38 -11.37 -33.90 -3.20
CA GLN A 38 -12.43 -34.84 -2.88
C GLN A 38 -12.09 -35.68 -1.64
N ASN A 39 -10.83 -36.13 -1.52
CA ASN A 39 -10.36 -36.87 -0.35
C ASN A 39 -10.37 -35.98 0.91
N PHE A 40 -9.97 -34.72 0.79
CA PHE A 40 -10.04 -33.75 1.89
C PHE A 40 -11.48 -33.47 2.30
N LEU A 41 -12.41 -33.24 1.36
CA LEU A 41 -13.82 -33.02 1.65
C LEU A 41 -14.47 -34.26 2.30
N ARG A 42 -14.12 -35.48 1.86
CA ARG A 42 -14.59 -36.73 2.50
C ARG A 42 -14.03 -36.87 3.92
N SER A 43 -12.78 -36.54 4.18
CA SER A 43 -12.19 -36.60 5.52
C SER A 43 -12.86 -35.62 6.49
N ILE A 44 -13.31 -34.47 6.00
CA ILE A 44 -14.04 -33.47 6.77
C ILE A 44 -15.48 -33.91 7.03
N SER A 45 -16.18 -34.45 6.02
CA SER A 45 -17.56 -34.87 6.15
C SER A 45 -17.76 -36.13 6.99
N SER A 46 -16.70 -36.95 7.14
CA SER A 46 -16.75 -38.15 7.99
C SER A 46 -16.58 -37.85 9.49
N THR A 47 -16.08 -36.67 9.84
CA THR A 47 -15.76 -36.28 11.23
C THR A 47 -16.81 -35.40 11.89
N ALA A 48 -17.75 -34.80 11.13
CA ALA A 48 -18.83 -34.00 11.72
C ALA A 48 -20.07 -33.97 10.82
N THR A 49 -21.24 -34.34 11.34
CA THR A 49 -22.49 -33.80 10.86
C THR A 49 -22.49 -32.31 11.13
N LEU A 50 -22.14 -31.51 10.10
CA LEU A 50 -22.21 -30.05 10.19
C LEU A 50 -23.66 -29.69 10.59
N PRO A 51 -23.87 -28.96 11.70
CA PRO A 51 -25.19 -28.48 12.04
C PRO A 51 -25.74 -27.64 10.89
N PRO A 52 -27.07 -27.63 10.66
CA PRO A 52 -27.67 -26.87 9.56
C PRO A 52 -27.24 -25.40 9.65
N TYR A 53 -26.93 -24.83 8.49
CA TYR A 53 -26.53 -23.44 8.33
C TYR A 53 -27.58 -22.51 8.96
N VAL A 54 -27.32 -22.08 10.18
CA VAL A 54 -27.99 -20.93 10.77
C VAL A 54 -27.13 -19.73 10.33
N LYS A 55 -27.75 -18.81 9.61
CA LYS A 55 -27.16 -17.54 9.16
C LYS A 55 -26.88 -16.65 10.38
N GLY A 56 -25.99 -17.13 11.25
CA GLY A 56 -25.49 -16.46 12.44
C GLY A 56 -24.02 -16.15 12.19
N GLU A 57 -23.64 -14.93 12.49
CA GLU A 57 -22.26 -14.46 12.41
C GLU A 57 -21.35 -15.37 13.26
N THR A 58 -20.61 -16.28 12.63
CA THR A 58 -19.58 -17.08 13.29
C THR A 58 -18.36 -16.17 13.52
N TYR A 59 -18.13 -15.81 14.75
CA TYR A 59 -16.99 -14.97 15.14
C TYR A 59 -15.80 -15.83 15.55
N SER A 60 -14.61 -15.35 15.24
CA SER A 60 -13.37 -15.93 15.77
C SER A 60 -13.40 -15.92 17.30
N SER A 61 -12.84 -16.94 17.93
CA SER A 61 -12.62 -16.94 19.38
C SER A 61 -11.71 -15.79 19.80
N VAL A 62 -11.73 -15.40 21.07
CA VAL A 62 -10.81 -14.38 21.62
C VAL A 62 -9.35 -14.70 21.28
N ARG A 63 -8.98 -15.98 21.33
CA ARG A 63 -7.64 -16.46 20.93
C ARG A 63 -7.37 -16.24 19.44
N GLY A 64 -8.38 -16.44 18.59
CA GLY A 64 -8.28 -16.18 17.15
C GLY A 64 -8.08 -14.71 16.84
N VAL A 65 -8.86 -13.83 17.46
CA VAL A 65 -8.69 -12.37 17.32
C VAL A 65 -7.30 -11.95 17.78
N PHE A 66 -6.83 -12.45 18.92
CA PHE A 66 -5.48 -12.15 19.43
C PHE A 66 -4.39 -12.59 18.43
N ASN A 67 -4.51 -13.79 17.85
CA ASN A 67 -3.57 -14.27 16.84
C ASN A 67 -3.58 -13.40 15.57
N GLN A 68 -4.74 -12.97 15.09
CA GLN A 68 -4.85 -12.04 13.96
C GLN A 68 -4.15 -10.71 14.26
N CYS A 69 -4.36 -10.15 15.45
CA CYS A 69 -3.68 -8.92 15.88
C CYS A 69 -2.16 -9.11 15.98
N LEU A 70 -1.69 -10.22 16.55
CA LEU A 70 -0.25 -10.51 16.67
C LEU A 70 0.42 -10.64 15.30
N ILE A 71 -0.21 -11.34 14.37
CA ILE A 71 0.30 -11.48 12.99
C ILE A 71 0.27 -10.13 12.27
N THR A 72 -0.79 -9.35 12.48
CA THR A 72 -0.87 -7.98 11.97
C THR A 72 0.30 -7.14 12.48
N CYS A 73 0.66 -7.22 13.77
CA CYS A 73 1.83 -6.51 14.31
C CYS A 73 3.13 -6.84 13.55
N ALA A 74 3.34 -8.09 13.12
CA ALA A 74 4.51 -8.45 12.33
C ALA A 74 4.54 -7.71 10.98
N VAL A 75 3.38 -7.57 10.32
CA VAL A 75 3.25 -6.78 9.08
C VAL A 75 3.43 -5.30 9.35
N LEU A 76 2.92 -4.79 10.49
CA LEU A 76 3.05 -3.38 10.86
C LEU A 76 4.50 -2.97 11.15
N ILE A 77 5.31 -3.85 11.74
CA ILE A 77 6.75 -3.61 11.94
C ILE A 77 7.42 -3.43 10.57
N LEU A 78 7.08 -4.26 9.58
CA LEU A 78 7.60 -4.12 8.22
C LEU A 78 7.10 -2.84 7.54
N ALA A 79 5.82 -2.50 7.70
CA ALA A 79 5.24 -1.27 7.16
C ALA A 79 5.85 -0.01 7.79
N ALA A 80 6.17 -0.03 9.08
CA ALA A 80 6.94 1.03 9.72
C ALA A 80 8.34 1.16 9.10
N GLY A 81 9.03 0.03 8.87
CA GLY A 81 10.30 0.00 8.15
C GLY A 81 10.22 0.57 6.72
N ALA A 82 9.06 0.45 6.05
CA ALA A 82 8.81 1.07 4.75
C ALA A 82 8.61 2.59 4.81
N GLY A 83 8.21 3.13 5.95
CA GLY A 83 8.14 4.57 6.20
C GLY A 83 9.50 5.25 6.36
N HIS A 84 10.52 4.51 6.81
CA HIS A 84 11.86 5.05 7.05
C HIS A 84 12.49 5.71 5.81
N PRO A 85 12.54 5.05 4.61
CA PRO A 85 13.20 5.63 3.45
C PRO A 85 12.58 6.97 3.01
N ILE A 86 11.30 7.19 3.29
CA ILE A 86 10.61 8.44 2.94
C ILE A 86 10.99 9.56 3.91
N GLY A 87 10.93 9.29 5.21
CA GLY A 87 11.34 10.27 6.23
C GLY A 87 12.84 10.58 6.19
N PHE A 88 13.67 9.64 5.76
CA PHE A 88 15.12 9.75 5.79
C PHE A 88 15.66 10.95 5.02
N SER A 89 15.04 11.35 3.91
CA SER A 89 15.48 12.51 3.12
C SER A 89 15.44 13.80 3.94
N ALA A 90 14.40 14.01 4.76
CA ALA A 90 14.28 15.20 5.61
C ALA A 90 15.38 15.28 6.67
N VAL A 91 15.96 14.14 7.07
CA VAL A 91 17.08 14.07 8.03
C VAL A 91 18.42 14.22 7.32
N ALA A 92 18.60 13.51 6.22
CA ALA A 92 19.90 13.46 5.52
C ALA A 92 20.23 14.77 4.79
N LEU A 93 19.27 15.39 4.09
CA LEU A 93 19.53 16.57 3.26
C LEU A 93 20.10 17.76 4.04
N PRO A 94 19.53 18.18 5.19
CA PRO A 94 20.12 19.28 5.95
C PRO A 94 21.55 18.98 6.42
N GLN A 95 21.80 17.73 6.86
CA GLN A 95 23.13 17.34 7.36
C GLN A 95 24.17 17.23 6.23
N LEU A 96 23.78 16.80 5.03
CA LEU A 96 24.65 16.71 3.87
C LEU A 96 24.97 18.07 3.23
N ARG A 97 24.14 19.10 3.45
CA ARG A 97 24.36 20.47 2.97
C ARG A 97 25.29 21.28 3.87
N THR A 98 25.65 20.80 5.05
CA THR A 98 26.57 21.50 5.95
C THR A 98 27.97 21.53 5.36
N GLU A 99 28.72 22.63 5.60
CA GLU A 99 30.08 22.83 5.09
C GLU A 99 31.07 21.75 5.55
N ASN A 100 30.87 21.22 6.74
CA ASN A 100 31.72 20.19 7.34
C ASN A 100 31.34 18.77 6.90
N SER A 101 30.37 18.59 5.98
CA SER A 101 29.98 17.27 5.50
C SER A 101 31.06 16.65 4.61
N THR A 102 31.43 15.39 4.89
CA THR A 102 32.37 14.62 4.04
C THR A 102 31.80 14.33 2.64
N MET A 103 30.47 14.47 2.48
CA MET A 103 29.72 14.23 1.24
C MET A 103 28.79 15.42 0.96
N ARG A 104 29.37 16.62 0.80
CA ARG A 104 28.58 17.82 0.51
C ARG A 104 27.78 17.65 -0.78
N ILE A 105 26.51 18.10 -0.74
CA ILE A 105 25.58 18.04 -1.86
C ILE A 105 25.11 19.43 -2.26
N ASP A 106 24.83 19.59 -3.55
CA ASP A 106 24.09 20.72 -4.12
C ASP A 106 22.57 20.41 -4.15
N ASP A 107 21.79 21.36 -4.61
CA ASP A 107 20.32 21.21 -4.70
C ASP A 107 19.90 20.13 -5.71
N ASP A 108 20.66 19.94 -6.80
CA ASP A 108 20.35 18.90 -7.78
C ASP A 108 20.58 17.51 -7.19
N MET A 109 21.73 17.25 -6.57
CA MET A 109 22.00 15.98 -5.88
C MET A 109 21.01 15.74 -4.74
N GLY A 110 20.67 16.78 -3.97
CA GLY A 110 19.65 16.71 -2.92
C GLY A 110 18.30 16.27 -3.47
N SER A 111 17.89 16.78 -4.62
CA SER A 111 16.65 16.38 -5.28
C SER A 111 16.67 14.93 -5.77
N TRP A 112 17.82 14.42 -6.25
CA TRP A 112 18.00 13.01 -6.57
C TRP A 112 17.88 12.12 -5.33
N ILE A 113 18.57 12.48 -4.24
CA ILE A 113 18.49 11.72 -2.97
C ILE A 113 17.05 11.65 -2.46
N ALA A 114 16.27 12.73 -2.55
CA ALA A 114 14.88 12.74 -2.13
C ALA A 114 13.98 11.88 -3.02
N SER A 115 14.12 11.98 -4.34
CA SER A 115 13.14 11.48 -5.31
C SER A 115 13.40 10.05 -5.82
N ILE A 116 14.67 9.62 -5.94
CA ILE A 116 15.07 8.36 -6.61
C ILE A 116 14.41 7.11 -6.00
N HIS A 117 14.12 7.14 -4.70
CA HIS A 117 13.36 6.11 -4.02
C HIS A 117 12.01 5.87 -4.71
N SER A 118 11.27 6.94 -5.02
CA SER A 118 9.96 6.85 -5.68
C SER A 118 10.08 6.37 -7.13
N ALA A 119 11.19 6.66 -7.83
CA ALA A 119 11.44 6.15 -9.17
C ALA A 119 11.64 4.62 -9.20
N ALA A 120 12.23 4.06 -8.15
CA ALA A 120 12.48 2.62 -8.05
C ALA A 120 11.27 1.79 -7.56
N THR A 121 10.36 2.41 -6.81
CA THR A 121 9.19 1.74 -6.22
C THR A 121 8.29 1.05 -7.26
N PRO A 122 7.98 1.62 -8.45
CA PRO A 122 7.20 0.95 -9.48
C PRO A 122 7.76 -0.40 -9.91
N LEU A 123 9.08 -0.53 -10.04
CA LEU A 123 9.72 -1.79 -10.45
C LEU A 123 9.46 -2.91 -9.44
N GLY A 124 9.60 -2.62 -8.14
CA GLY A 124 9.27 -3.57 -7.08
C GLY A 124 7.78 -3.92 -7.07
N SER A 125 6.92 -2.93 -7.25
CA SER A 125 5.48 -3.12 -7.24
C SER A 125 4.97 -3.98 -8.41
N MET A 126 5.53 -3.82 -9.61
CA MET A 126 5.20 -4.67 -10.77
C MET A 126 5.57 -6.13 -10.54
N LEU A 127 6.67 -6.38 -9.84
CA LEU A 127 7.12 -7.75 -9.52
C LEU A 127 6.39 -8.35 -8.32
N SER A 128 5.80 -7.54 -7.44
CA SER A 128 5.16 -7.99 -6.21
C SER A 128 4.01 -8.98 -6.46
N GLY A 129 3.17 -8.73 -7.48
CA GLY A 129 2.06 -9.60 -7.86
C GLY A 129 2.52 -11.01 -8.26
N PRO A 130 3.33 -11.15 -9.32
CA PRO A 130 3.89 -12.44 -9.72
C PRO A 130 4.64 -13.17 -8.59
N ILE A 131 5.44 -12.46 -7.81
CA ILE A 131 6.18 -13.06 -6.69
C ILE A 131 5.22 -13.60 -5.63
N MET A 132 4.23 -12.81 -5.18
CA MET A 132 3.30 -13.26 -4.13
C MET A 132 2.38 -14.41 -4.60
N GLU A 133 2.07 -14.49 -5.89
CA GLU A 133 1.37 -15.66 -6.42
C GLU A 133 2.28 -16.88 -6.50
N ALA A 134 3.57 -16.73 -6.83
CA ALA A 134 4.51 -17.83 -6.95
C ALA A 134 4.87 -18.45 -5.58
N ILE A 135 5.31 -17.64 -4.63
CA ILE A 135 5.89 -18.11 -3.36
C ILE A 135 4.99 -17.95 -2.12
N GLY A 136 3.89 -17.20 -2.24
CA GLY A 136 2.97 -16.90 -1.12
C GLY A 136 3.12 -15.49 -0.57
N ARG A 137 2.12 -15.06 0.21
CA ARG A 137 2.05 -13.67 0.71
C ARG A 137 3.08 -13.41 1.81
N LYS A 138 3.11 -14.29 2.82
CA LYS A 138 4.09 -14.22 3.91
C LYS A 138 5.52 -14.25 3.39
N ARG A 139 5.83 -15.23 2.52
CA ARG A 139 7.20 -15.39 1.99
C ARG A 139 7.63 -14.20 1.16
N THR A 140 6.71 -13.56 0.43
CA THR A 140 7.00 -12.33 -0.32
C THR A 140 7.35 -11.17 0.61
N LEU A 141 6.61 -11.03 1.73
CA LEU A 141 6.93 -10.03 2.76
C LEU A 141 8.30 -10.30 3.39
N GLN A 142 8.62 -11.56 3.70
CA GLN A 142 9.96 -11.94 4.19
C GLN A 142 11.05 -11.65 3.16
N ALA A 143 10.81 -11.99 1.89
CA ALA A 143 11.77 -11.72 0.81
C ALA A 143 12.04 -10.22 0.62
N SER A 144 11.04 -9.35 0.82
CA SER A 144 11.20 -7.90 0.71
C SER A 144 12.09 -7.28 1.81
N THR A 145 12.27 -7.98 2.94
CA THR A 145 13.16 -7.49 4.01
C THR A 145 14.62 -7.49 3.60
N PHE A 146 15.05 -8.44 2.75
CA PHE A 146 16.45 -8.54 2.32
C PHE A 146 16.93 -7.31 1.53
N PRO A 147 16.26 -6.91 0.43
CA PRO A 147 16.66 -5.69 -0.26
C PRO A 147 16.49 -4.44 0.63
N LEU A 148 15.52 -4.42 1.56
CA LEU A 148 15.36 -3.26 2.46
C LEU A 148 16.56 -3.14 3.42
N VAL A 149 17.03 -4.24 4.01
CA VAL A 149 18.24 -4.29 4.85
C VAL A 149 19.47 -3.91 4.03
N LEU A 150 19.62 -4.50 2.83
CA LEU A 150 20.76 -4.20 1.94
C LEU A 150 20.80 -2.70 1.59
N GLY A 151 19.65 -2.10 1.25
CA GLY A 151 19.56 -0.68 0.95
C GLY A 151 20.01 0.19 2.12
N TRP A 152 19.63 -0.15 3.35
CA TRP A 152 20.07 0.57 4.55
C TRP A 152 21.56 0.41 4.84
N ILE A 153 22.12 -0.79 4.63
CA ILE A 153 23.58 -1.01 4.73
C ILE A 153 24.31 -0.13 3.73
N LEU A 154 23.89 -0.11 2.46
CA LEU A 154 24.49 0.72 1.41
C LEU A 154 24.42 2.22 1.76
N ILE A 155 23.29 2.69 2.29
CA ILE A 155 23.12 4.07 2.74
C ILE A 155 24.08 4.37 3.90
N GLY A 156 24.06 3.55 4.97
CA GLY A 156 24.85 3.80 6.18
C GLY A 156 26.36 3.76 5.97
N THR A 157 26.83 2.90 5.04
CA THR A 157 28.26 2.74 4.71
C THR A 157 28.69 3.63 3.53
N SER A 158 27.80 4.46 2.95
CA SER A 158 28.12 5.23 1.77
C SER A 158 29.25 6.24 2.01
N THR A 159 30.24 6.23 1.13
CA THR A 159 31.36 7.17 1.09
C THR A 159 31.28 8.15 -0.08
N HIS A 160 30.39 7.89 -1.05
CA HIS A 160 30.16 8.70 -2.23
C HIS A 160 28.68 8.68 -2.65
N HIS A 161 28.26 9.70 -3.38
CA HIS A 161 26.85 9.92 -3.75
C HIS A 161 26.21 8.75 -4.50
N ALA A 162 26.96 8.09 -5.41
CA ALA A 162 26.44 6.97 -6.18
C ALA A 162 26.02 5.78 -5.30
N LEU A 163 26.78 5.47 -4.23
CA LEU A 163 26.43 4.40 -3.30
C LEU A 163 25.20 4.75 -2.46
N LEU A 164 25.09 6.03 -2.04
CA LEU A 164 23.91 6.54 -1.35
C LEU A 164 22.65 6.42 -2.24
N LEU A 165 22.74 6.84 -3.51
CA LEU A 165 21.64 6.73 -4.47
C LEU A 165 21.27 5.28 -4.74
N LEU A 166 22.27 4.38 -4.90
CA LEU A 166 22.01 2.94 -5.07
C LEU A 166 21.26 2.38 -3.87
N GLY A 167 21.66 2.71 -2.65
CA GLY A 167 20.95 2.30 -1.45
C GLY A 167 19.49 2.81 -1.44
N ARG A 168 19.25 4.05 -1.89
CA ARG A 168 17.90 4.63 -2.03
C ARG A 168 17.06 3.88 -3.07
N VAL A 169 17.65 3.50 -4.22
CA VAL A 169 17.00 2.69 -5.27
C VAL A 169 16.60 1.33 -4.70
N VAL A 170 17.52 0.66 -4.01
CA VAL A 170 17.26 -0.67 -3.43
C VAL A 170 16.17 -0.61 -2.36
N CYS A 171 16.17 0.41 -1.50
CA CYS A 171 15.07 0.65 -0.54
C CYS A 171 13.74 0.89 -1.26
N GLY A 172 13.71 1.71 -2.32
CA GLY A 172 12.50 1.96 -3.10
C GLY A 172 11.93 0.70 -3.73
N PHE A 173 12.80 -0.11 -4.32
CA PHE A 173 12.44 -1.42 -4.87
C PHE A 173 11.83 -2.34 -3.80
N ALA A 174 12.44 -2.43 -2.61
CA ALA A 174 11.94 -3.21 -1.49
C ALA A 174 10.54 -2.76 -1.04
N VAL A 175 10.32 -1.45 -0.90
CA VAL A 175 9.02 -0.87 -0.54
C VAL A 175 7.98 -1.19 -1.61
N GLY A 176 8.35 -1.17 -2.89
CA GLY A 176 7.46 -1.60 -3.97
C GLY A 176 7.02 -3.05 -3.84
N ILE A 177 7.95 -3.97 -3.53
CA ILE A 177 7.63 -5.39 -3.36
C ILE A 177 6.66 -5.63 -2.20
N LEU A 178 6.82 -4.94 -1.07
CA LEU A 178 6.02 -5.21 0.14
C LEU A 178 4.64 -4.55 0.14
N ALA A 179 4.41 -3.50 -0.65
CA ALA A 179 3.21 -2.68 -0.57
C ALA A 179 1.91 -3.46 -0.82
N ALA A 180 1.79 -4.14 -1.96
CA ALA A 180 0.61 -4.92 -2.30
C ALA A 180 0.48 -6.21 -1.45
N PRO A 181 1.54 -7.02 -1.24
CA PRO A 181 1.43 -8.20 -0.39
C PRO A 181 1.01 -7.91 1.05
N SER A 182 1.41 -6.77 1.63
CA SER A 182 0.96 -6.38 2.99
C SER A 182 -0.56 -6.25 3.07
N GLN A 183 -1.15 -5.53 2.13
CA GLN A 183 -2.61 -5.31 2.06
C GLN A 183 -3.36 -6.61 1.80
N VAL A 184 -2.88 -7.41 0.82
CA VAL A 184 -3.50 -8.69 0.45
C VAL A 184 -3.42 -9.68 1.60
N TYR A 185 -2.26 -9.82 2.23
CA TYR A 185 -2.06 -10.74 3.34
C TYR A 185 -2.97 -10.40 4.52
N LEU A 186 -3.03 -9.13 4.93
CA LEU A 186 -3.93 -8.68 5.99
C LEU A 186 -5.40 -8.92 5.63
N GLY A 187 -5.79 -8.71 4.37
CA GLY A 187 -7.15 -9.00 3.90
C GLY A 187 -7.52 -10.47 3.93
N GLU A 188 -6.55 -11.36 3.66
CA GLU A 188 -6.77 -12.82 3.63
C GLU A 188 -6.74 -13.49 5.00
N ILE A 189 -5.99 -12.95 5.98
CA ILE A 189 -5.95 -13.48 7.35
C ILE A 189 -7.07 -12.96 8.25
N SER A 190 -7.59 -11.77 7.96
CA SER A 190 -8.57 -11.06 8.80
C SER A 190 -9.98 -11.64 8.65
N GLU A 191 -10.69 -11.76 9.75
CA GLU A 191 -12.12 -12.00 9.71
C GLU A 191 -12.88 -10.80 9.10
N PRO A 192 -14.07 -11.00 8.49
CA PRO A 192 -14.81 -9.94 7.80
C PRO A 192 -15.04 -8.69 8.64
N ARG A 193 -15.30 -8.87 9.94
CA ARG A 193 -15.57 -7.80 10.91
C ARG A 193 -14.36 -6.90 11.17
N LEU A 194 -13.16 -7.47 11.27
CA LEU A 194 -11.92 -6.75 11.56
C LEU A 194 -11.17 -6.31 10.31
N ARG A 195 -11.50 -6.88 9.15
CA ARG A 195 -10.77 -6.70 7.89
C ARG A 195 -10.58 -5.23 7.52
N GLY A 196 -11.65 -4.43 7.60
CA GLY A 196 -11.59 -3.00 7.25
C GLY A 196 -10.62 -2.22 8.14
N LEU A 197 -10.59 -2.54 9.44
CA LEU A 197 -9.66 -1.92 10.38
C LEU A 197 -8.22 -2.38 10.11
N LEU A 198 -7.99 -3.69 10.02
CA LEU A 198 -6.65 -4.26 9.91
C LEU A 198 -5.96 -3.90 8.59
N ILE A 199 -6.69 -3.79 7.47
CA ILE A 199 -6.15 -3.30 6.20
C ILE A 199 -5.74 -1.83 6.26
N GLY A 200 -6.37 -1.02 7.11
CA GLY A 200 -6.01 0.40 7.31
C GLY A 200 -4.78 0.61 8.17
N THR A 201 -4.44 -0.32 9.05
CA THR A 201 -3.35 -0.15 10.03
C THR A 201 -1.93 0.02 9.44
N PRO A 202 -1.57 -0.50 8.25
CA PRO A 202 -0.27 -0.23 7.64
C PRO A 202 0.02 1.27 7.42
N PHE A 203 -0.99 2.10 7.17
CA PHE A 203 -0.80 3.55 7.03
C PHE A 203 -0.40 4.20 8.37
N VAL A 204 -0.93 3.69 9.48
CA VAL A 204 -0.54 4.12 10.84
C VAL A 204 0.91 3.74 11.11
N ALA A 205 1.28 2.49 10.82
CA ALA A 205 2.64 1.99 10.99
C ALA A 205 3.65 2.75 10.12
N TYR A 206 3.28 3.05 8.89
CA TYR A 206 4.07 3.88 7.97
C TYR A 206 4.33 5.28 8.54
N SER A 207 3.30 5.93 9.09
CA SER A 207 3.45 7.24 9.76
C SER A 207 4.31 7.15 11.00
N LEU A 208 4.22 6.04 11.76
CA LEU A 208 5.09 5.76 12.89
C LEU A 208 6.56 5.62 12.45
N GLY A 209 6.81 4.96 11.32
CA GLY A 209 8.15 4.84 10.73
C GLY A 209 8.76 6.19 10.36
N VAL A 210 7.99 7.09 9.78
CA VAL A 210 8.42 8.46 9.47
C VAL A 210 8.78 9.20 10.76
N LEU A 211 7.92 9.12 11.80
CA LEU A 211 8.18 9.73 13.11
C LEU A 211 9.46 9.20 13.75
N TYR A 212 9.67 7.87 13.70
CA TYR A 212 10.87 7.23 14.24
C TYR A 212 12.15 7.81 13.63
N VAL A 213 12.21 7.93 12.30
CA VAL A 213 13.37 8.48 11.60
C VAL A 213 13.59 9.96 11.92
N TYR A 214 12.53 10.75 12.01
CA TYR A 214 12.63 12.17 12.35
C TYR A 214 13.13 12.36 13.79
N ALA A 215 12.61 11.57 14.75
CA ALA A 215 13.04 11.62 16.14
C ALA A 215 14.54 11.29 16.29
N LEU A 216 14.99 10.22 15.61
CA LEU A 216 16.41 9.86 15.59
C LEU A 216 17.27 10.91 14.90
N GLY A 217 16.79 11.47 13.79
CA GLY A 217 17.53 12.45 13.00
C GLY A 217 17.73 13.80 13.67
N GLY A 218 16.90 14.12 14.68
CA GLY A 218 17.08 15.29 15.54
C GLY A 218 18.25 15.15 16.53
N ALA A 219 18.67 13.91 16.84
CA ALA A 219 19.69 13.62 17.85
C ALA A 219 20.95 12.94 17.28
N LEU A 220 20.86 12.28 16.13
CA LEU A 220 21.91 11.42 15.61
C LEU A 220 22.33 11.82 14.18
N PRO A 221 23.60 11.53 13.80
CA PRO A 221 24.04 11.64 12.41
C PRO A 221 23.23 10.72 11.48
N TRP A 222 23.02 11.16 10.25
CA TRP A 222 22.23 10.43 9.25
C TRP A 222 22.71 8.98 9.00
N ARG A 223 24.03 8.72 9.11
CA ARG A 223 24.59 7.36 9.00
C ARG A 223 24.12 6.45 10.14
N SER A 224 24.11 6.98 11.38
CA SER A 224 23.60 6.24 12.55
C SER A 224 22.11 5.95 12.43
N VAL A 225 21.34 6.92 11.92
CA VAL A 225 19.90 6.71 11.61
C VAL A 225 19.71 5.61 10.57
N ALA A 226 20.55 5.58 9.52
CA ALA A 226 20.50 4.52 8.52
C ALA A 226 20.79 3.13 9.12
N HIS A 227 21.82 3.00 9.95
CA HIS A 227 22.13 1.74 10.64
C HIS A 227 21.00 1.28 11.58
N LEU A 228 20.41 2.19 12.35
CA LEU A 228 19.28 1.88 13.24
C LEU A 228 18.01 1.50 12.46
N SER A 229 17.87 2.01 11.22
CA SER A 229 16.75 1.66 10.34
C SER A 229 16.79 0.20 9.85
N ILE A 230 17.91 -0.51 10.01
CA ILE A 230 18.05 -1.94 9.72
C ILE A 230 17.26 -2.80 10.71
N LEU A 231 17.06 -2.32 11.95
CA LEU A 231 16.47 -3.11 13.02
C LEU A 231 15.02 -3.54 12.72
N LEU A 232 14.19 -2.63 12.18
CA LEU A 232 12.77 -2.95 11.93
C LEU A 232 12.58 -4.03 10.84
N PRO A 233 13.24 -3.99 9.67
CA PRO A 233 13.17 -5.08 8.70
C PRO A 233 13.64 -6.43 9.25
N ILE A 234 14.69 -6.47 10.06
CA ILE A 234 15.15 -7.70 10.72
C ILE A 234 14.11 -8.21 11.71
N LEU A 235 13.59 -7.33 12.58
CA LEU A 235 12.54 -7.68 13.54
C LEU A 235 11.27 -8.18 12.82
N ALA A 236 10.89 -7.54 11.72
CA ALA A 236 9.76 -7.96 10.91
C ALA A 236 9.98 -9.34 10.30
N PHE A 237 11.17 -9.62 9.77
CA PHE A 237 11.52 -10.94 9.24
C PHE A 237 11.33 -12.03 10.31
N VAL A 238 11.91 -11.81 11.51
CA VAL A 238 11.80 -12.74 12.64
C VAL A 238 10.33 -12.92 13.06
N ALA A 239 9.57 -11.83 13.20
CA ALA A 239 8.15 -11.88 13.56
C ALA A 239 7.31 -12.63 12.52
N LEU A 240 7.59 -12.43 11.23
CA LEU A 240 6.94 -13.15 10.14
C LEU A 240 7.29 -14.64 10.11
N CYS A 241 8.42 -15.10 10.66
CA CYS A 241 8.71 -16.52 10.77
C CYS A 241 7.65 -17.26 11.59
N PHE A 242 7.11 -16.62 12.60
CA PHE A 242 6.07 -17.17 13.47
C PHE A 242 4.65 -17.01 12.91
N SER A 243 4.46 -16.31 11.80
CA SER A 243 3.16 -16.13 11.16
C SER A 243 2.84 -17.30 10.23
N PRO A 244 1.56 -17.72 10.07
CA PRO A 244 1.17 -18.71 9.06
C PRO A 244 1.22 -18.09 7.65
N GLU A 245 1.23 -18.92 6.60
CA GLU A 245 0.97 -18.44 5.24
C GLU A 245 -0.54 -18.19 5.06
N SER A 246 -0.91 -17.43 4.02
CA SER A 246 -2.31 -17.15 3.71
C SER A 246 -3.12 -18.43 3.47
N PRO A 247 -4.22 -18.66 4.21
CA PRO A 247 -5.11 -19.80 3.98
C PRO A 247 -5.69 -19.82 2.57
N THR A 248 -6.05 -18.65 2.05
CA THR A 248 -6.59 -18.47 0.69
C THR A 248 -5.57 -18.90 -0.37
N TRP A 249 -4.31 -18.52 -0.21
CA TRP A 249 -3.25 -18.91 -1.13
C TRP A 249 -2.94 -20.40 -1.04
N LEU A 250 -2.87 -20.95 0.18
CA LEU A 250 -2.65 -22.39 0.40
C LEU A 250 -3.76 -23.24 -0.24
N ALA A 251 -5.03 -22.85 -0.07
CA ALA A 251 -6.16 -23.50 -0.69
C ALA A 251 -6.11 -23.42 -2.23
N ARG A 252 -5.70 -22.27 -2.80
CA ARG A 252 -5.51 -22.13 -4.25
C ARG A 252 -4.41 -23.04 -4.80
N ARG A 253 -3.42 -23.41 -3.98
CA ARG A 253 -2.33 -24.32 -4.33
C ARG A 253 -2.63 -25.79 -4.05
N GLY A 254 -3.84 -26.12 -3.61
CA GLY A 254 -4.22 -27.51 -3.26
C GLY A 254 -3.64 -28.01 -1.92
N ARG A 255 -3.00 -27.12 -1.13
CA ARG A 255 -2.38 -27.46 0.16
C ARG A 255 -3.41 -27.35 1.29
N PHE A 256 -4.48 -28.17 1.21
CA PHE A 256 -5.66 -28.04 2.07
C PHE A 256 -5.38 -28.28 3.55
N HIS A 257 -4.51 -29.24 3.90
CA HIS A 257 -4.12 -29.50 5.29
C HIS A 257 -3.44 -28.30 5.94
N GLU A 258 -2.55 -27.65 5.21
CA GLU A 258 -1.86 -26.45 5.70
C GLU A 258 -2.79 -25.24 5.75
N ALA A 259 -3.71 -25.13 4.78
CA ALA A 259 -4.76 -24.12 4.80
C ALA A 259 -5.65 -24.26 6.03
N MET A 260 -6.04 -25.51 6.38
CA MET A 260 -6.83 -25.80 7.57
C MET A 260 -6.07 -25.46 8.86
N ALA A 261 -4.81 -25.84 8.96
CA ALA A 261 -3.98 -25.51 10.12
C ALA A 261 -3.80 -23.98 10.30
N ALA A 262 -3.58 -23.27 9.19
CA ALA A 262 -3.49 -21.81 9.20
C ALA A 262 -4.83 -21.16 9.62
N MET A 263 -5.95 -21.63 9.06
CA MET A 263 -7.29 -21.11 9.39
C MET A 263 -7.66 -21.38 10.84
N SER A 264 -7.41 -22.59 11.36
CA SER A 264 -7.65 -22.94 12.77
C SER A 264 -6.86 -22.05 13.73
N ARG A 265 -5.61 -21.73 13.39
CA ARG A 265 -4.79 -20.80 14.16
C ARG A 265 -5.34 -19.36 14.15
N LEU A 266 -5.88 -18.93 12.99
CA LEU A 266 -6.43 -17.57 12.81
C LEU A 266 -7.81 -17.39 13.45
N ARG A 267 -8.63 -18.45 13.51
CA ARG A 267 -9.98 -18.38 14.09
C ARG A 267 -10.04 -18.84 15.54
N GLY A 268 -9.05 -19.66 15.95
CA GLY A 268 -8.95 -20.21 17.31
C GLY A 268 -10.07 -21.20 17.66
N ASP A 269 -10.92 -21.54 16.69
CA ASP A 269 -11.99 -22.52 16.75
C ASP A 269 -11.96 -23.40 15.49
N PRO A 270 -11.80 -24.73 15.63
CA PRO A 270 -11.70 -25.65 14.49
C PRO A 270 -12.95 -25.67 13.61
N ASP A 271 -14.17 -25.60 14.21
CA ASP A 271 -15.43 -25.69 13.48
C ASP A 271 -15.65 -24.45 12.59
N THR A 272 -15.37 -23.27 13.11
CA THR A 272 -15.40 -22.02 12.34
C THR A 272 -14.37 -22.04 11.21
N ALA A 273 -13.15 -22.53 11.49
CA ALA A 273 -12.10 -22.65 10.50
C ALA A 273 -12.48 -23.60 9.36
N GLN A 274 -13.10 -24.72 9.68
CA GLN A 274 -13.57 -25.73 8.72
C GLN A 274 -14.67 -25.16 7.80
N ARG A 275 -15.65 -24.46 8.37
CA ARG A 275 -16.73 -23.82 7.60
C ARG A 275 -16.20 -22.76 6.63
N GLU A 276 -15.36 -21.83 7.11
CA GLU A 276 -14.78 -20.79 6.26
C GLU A 276 -13.91 -21.39 5.15
N LEU A 277 -13.12 -22.42 5.44
CA LEU A 277 -12.31 -23.09 4.43
C LEU A 277 -13.18 -23.78 3.38
N HIS A 278 -14.27 -24.44 3.79
CA HIS A 278 -15.22 -25.08 2.88
C HIS A 278 -15.89 -24.04 1.96
N GLU A 279 -16.30 -22.88 2.49
CA GLU A 279 -16.85 -21.77 1.69
C GLU A 279 -15.84 -21.24 0.69
N LEU A 280 -14.57 -21.07 1.09
CA LEU A 280 -13.47 -20.63 0.24
C LEU A 280 -13.24 -21.61 -0.94
N ILE A 281 -13.25 -22.91 -0.66
CA ILE A 281 -13.06 -23.96 -1.67
C ILE A 281 -14.25 -24.01 -2.63
N SER A 282 -15.47 -23.99 -2.14
CA SER A 282 -16.68 -24.02 -2.97
C SER A 282 -16.85 -22.75 -3.82
N ALA A 283 -16.45 -21.59 -3.33
CA ALA A 283 -16.40 -20.36 -4.12
C ALA A 283 -15.40 -20.47 -5.27
N ARG A 284 -14.21 -21.05 -5.02
CA ARG A 284 -13.20 -21.31 -6.06
C ARG A 284 -13.69 -22.27 -7.14
N GLU A 285 -14.36 -23.35 -6.76
CA GLU A 285 -14.91 -24.32 -7.71
C GLU A 285 -15.96 -23.69 -8.62
N LYS A 286 -16.84 -22.85 -8.06
CA LYS A 286 -17.82 -22.08 -8.83
C LYS A 286 -17.15 -21.10 -9.80
N GLU A 287 -16.06 -20.49 -9.40
CA GLU A 287 -15.28 -19.58 -10.25
C GLU A 287 -14.57 -20.35 -11.38
N LYS A 288 -13.98 -21.51 -11.08
CA LYS A 288 -13.32 -22.40 -12.04
C LYS A 288 -14.33 -22.99 -13.05
N ALA A 289 -15.54 -23.36 -12.59
CA ALA A 289 -16.62 -23.88 -13.42
C ALA A 289 -17.22 -22.82 -14.37
N ARG A 290 -17.13 -21.52 -14.02
CA ARG A 290 -17.56 -20.41 -14.91
C ARG A 290 -16.61 -20.15 -16.05
N GLY A 291 -15.47 -20.85 -16.14
CA GLY A 291 -14.41 -20.66 -17.11
C GLY A 291 -13.57 -19.42 -16.80
N GLU A 292 -12.25 -19.52 -16.98
CA GLU A 292 -11.37 -18.36 -17.06
C GLU A 292 -11.70 -17.63 -18.37
N GLU A 293 -12.64 -16.68 -18.34
CA GLU A 293 -12.74 -15.70 -19.42
C GLU A 293 -11.37 -15.00 -19.50
N THR A 294 -10.62 -15.30 -20.55
CA THR A 294 -9.39 -14.57 -20.87
C THR A 294 -9.75 -13.11 -20.97
N ILE A 295 -9.47 -12.35 -19.91
CA ILE A 295 -9.77 -10.91 -19.86
C ILE A 295 -8.93 -10.27 -20.96
N ARG A 296 -9.55 -9.82 -22.04
CA ARG A 296 -8.93 -8.88 -22.98
C ARG A 296 -8.75 -7.56 -22.20
N PHE A 297 -7.63 -7.46 -21.50
CA PHE A 297 -7.36 -6.42 -20.52
C PHE A 297 -7.68 -5.02 -21.07
N PHE A 298 -7.14 -4.66 -22.22
CA PHE A 298 -7.38 -3.35 -22.83
C PHE A 298 -8.86 -3.09 -23.14
N ALA A 299 -9.58 -4.08 -23.67
CA ALA A 299 -11.01 -3.94 -23.95
C ALA A 299 -11.86 -3.81 -22.67
N THR A 300 -11.42 -4.42 -21.56
CA THR A 300 -12.12 -4.33 -20.28
C THR A 300 -11.82 -3.02 -19.56
N VAL A 301 -10.59 -2.52 -19.61
CA VAL A 301 -10.18 -1.23 -18.99
C VAL A 301 -10.90 -0.05 -19.66
N LEU A 302 -11.14 -0.11 -20.97
CA LEU A 302 -11.86 0.95 -21.72
C LEU A 302 -13.36 0.96 -21.45
N ARG A 303 -13.93 -0.04 -20.79
CA ARG A 303 -15.36 -0.02 -20.43
C ARG A 303 -15.65 1.05 -19.38
N PRO A 304 -16.78 1.79 -19.48
CA PRO A 304 -17.13 2.88 -18.58
C PRO A 304 -17.06 2.54 -17.07
N PRO A 305 -17.48 1.32 -16.61
CA PRO A 305 -17.41 0.95 -15.20
C PRO A 305 -15.99 0.81 -14.64
N VAL A 306 -14.98 0.70 -15.50
CA VAL A 306 -13.57 0.62 -15.13
C VAL A 306 -12.86 1.93 -15.40
N LEU A 307 -13.06 2.51 -16.58
CA LEU A 307 -12.35 3.71 -17.02
C LEU A 307 -12.68 4.93 -16.17
N LYS A 308 -13.98 5.16 -15.85
CA LYS A 308 -14.40 6.32 -15.06
C LYS A 308 -13.80 6.35 -13.66
N PRO A 309 -13.91 5.27 -12.83
CA PRO A 309 -13.26 5.25 -11.53
C PRO A 309 -11.73 5.28 -11.63
N LEU A 310 -11.14 4.66 -12.66
CA LEU A 310 -9.70 4.69 -12.89
C LEU A 310 -9.20 6.12 -13.12
N LEU A 311 -9.88 6.90 -13.97
CA LEU A 311 -9.55 8.31 -14.21
C LEU A 311 -9.74 9.16 -12.95
N LEU A 312 -10.82 8.94 -12.20
CA LEU A 312 -11.09 9.66 -10.95
C LEU A 312 -10.00 9.43 -9.91
N ILE A 313 -9.58 8.16 -9.70
CA ILE A 313 -8.54 7.81 -8.74
C ILE A 313 -7.19 8.41 -9.17
N ASN A 314 -6.86 8.34 -10.47
CA ASN A 314 -5.62 8.94 -10.98
C ASN A 314 -5.62 10.46 -10.84
N ALA A 315 -6.73 11.13 -11.15
CA ALA A 315 -6.87 12.58 -10.95
C ALA A 315 -6.72 12.95 -9.46
N PHE A 316 -7.33 12.17 -8.57
CA PHE A 316 -7.18 12.39 -7.14
C PHE A 316 -5.73 12.22 -6.67
N ASN A 317 -5.07 11.14 -7.06
CA ASN A 317 -3.66 10.89 -6.74
C ASN A 317 -2.75 12.03 -7.25
N MET A 318 -2.96 12.46 -8.50
CA MET A 318 -2.17 13.55 -9.09
C MET A 318 -2.35 14.87 -8.33
N LEU A 319 -3.59 15.27 -8.08
CA LEU A 319 -3.89 16.50 -7.34
C LEU A 319 -3.45 16.43 -5.87
N GLN A 320 -3.52 15.26 -5.25
CA GLN A 320 -2.96 15.00 -3.92
C GLN A 320 -1.45 15.22 -3.90
N ILE A 321 -0.70 14.71 -4.87
CA ILE A 321 0.75 14.91 -4.94
C ILE A 321 1.07 16.40 -5.15
N LEU A 322 0.35 17.06 -6.07
CA LEU A 322 0.49 18.49 -6.36
C LEU A 322 0.10 19.38 -5.18
N SER A 323 -0.73 18.89 -4.23
CA SER A 323 -1.02 19.59 -2.97
C SER A 323 0.13 19.54 -1.95
N GLY A 324 1.28 18.95 -2.32
CA GLY A 324 2.48 18.91 -1.48
C GLY A 324 2.52 17.79 -0.45
N SER A 325 1.54 16.88 -0.44
CA SER A 325 1.38 15.83 0.60
C SER A 325 2.66 15.08 0.95
N TYR A 326 3.45 14.73 -0.06
CA TYR A 326 4.70 13.98 0.10
C TYR A 326 5.94 14.87 0.11
N VAL A 327 5.94 16.00 -0.63
CA VAL A 327 7.05 16.95 -0.64
C VAL A 327 7.34 17.45 0.77
N VAL A 328 6.27 17.75 1.53
CA VAL A 328 6.40 18.15 2.95
C VAL A 328 6.99 17.05 3.82
N ILE A 329 6.89 15.77 3.47
CA ILE A 329 7.57 14.69 4.19
C ILE A 329 9.05 14.62 3.79
N PHE A 330 9.36 14.69 2.49
CA PHE A 330 10.74 14.55 2.02
C PHE A 330 11.64 15.74 2.43
N TYR A 331 11.07 16.94 2.51
CA TYR A 331 11.76 18.19 2.77
C TYR A 331 11.29 18.88 4.05
N ALA A 332 10.75 18.14 5.02
CA ALA A 332 10.08 18.68 6.22
C ALA A 332 10.93 19.72 6.96
N VAL A 333 12.20 19.43 7.21
CA VAL A 333 13.12 20.32 7.94
C VAL A 333 13.43 21.57 7.12
N ASP A 334 13.69 21.41 5.82
CA ASP A 334 13.97 22.52 4.91
C ASP A 334 12.78 23.46 4.76
N ILE A 335 11.57 22.90 4.56
CA ILE A 335 10.33 23.67 4.42
C ILE A 335 10.04 24.50 5.66
N VAL A 336 10.18 23.91 6.84
CA VAL A 336 9.96 24.63 8.09
C VAL A 336 11.00 25.74 8.28
N ARG A 337 12.27 25.46 7.98
CA ARG A 337 13.33 26.46 8.04
C ARG A 337 13.06 27.64 7.12
N ASP A 338 12.66 27.34 5.88
CA ASP A 338 12.45 28.36 4.83
C ASP A 338 11.15 29.16 5.04
N ALA A 339 10.13 28.56 5.66
CA ALA A 339 8.90 29.26 6.05
C ALA A 339 9.10 30.21 7.23
N GLY A 340 10.22 30.07 7.97
CA GLY A 340 10.51 30.86 9.15
C GLY A 340 9.71 30.42 10.37
N GLY A 341 9.80 31.21 11.43
CA GLY A 341 9.10 30.95 12.69
C GLY A 341 10.02 30.75 13.89
N SER A 342 9.43 30.67 15.08
CA SER A 342 10.16 30.60 16.36
C SER A 342 10.60 29.18 16.76
N LEU A 343 10.07 28.14 16.09
CA LEU A 343 10.40 26.75 16.40
C LEU A 343 11.65 26.29 15.64
N SER A 344 12.49 25.48 16.31
CA SER A 344 13.59 24.83 15.59
C SER A 344 13.05 23.93 14.47
N PRO A 345 13.69 23.91 13.29
CA PRO A 345 13.20 23.11 12.15
C PRO A 345 13.04 21.62 12.45
N HIS A 346 13.93 21.03 13.25
CA HIS A 346 13.84 19.64 13.68
C HIS A 346 12.66 19.39 14.60
N LEU A 347 12.40 20.28 15.56
CA LEU A 347 11.25 20.14 16.47
C LEU A 347 9.93 20.24 15.72
N ALA A 348 9.83 21.19 14.78
CA ALA A 348 8.62 21.34 13.97
C ALA A 348 8.41 20.17 12.98
N ALA A 349 9.48 19.60 12.42
CA ALA A 349 9.41 18.38 11.63
C ALA A 349 8.91 17.19 12.47
N ASN A 350 9.44 17.00 13.68
CA ASN A 350 8.98 15.97 14.62
C ASN A 350 7.51 16.18 15.01
N ALA A 351 7.11 17.41 15.30
CA ALA A 351 5.71 17.75 15.60
C ALA A 351 4.80 17.42 14.42
N SER A 352 5.23 17.71 13.17
CA SER A 352 4.46 17.37 11.97
C SER A 352 4.27 15.86 11.80
N ALA A 353 5.29 15.05 12.07
CA ALA A 353 5.21 13.59 12.02
C ALA A 353 4.31 13.03 13.15
N LEU A 354 4.36 13.62 14.34
CA LEU A 354 3.46 13.26 15.46
C LEU A 354 2.01 13.58 15.13
N VAL A 355 1.74 14.79 14.60
CA VAL A 355 0.40 15.18 14.12
C VAL A 355 -0.09 14.24 13.03
N ARG A 356 0.76 13.90 12.06
CA ARG A 356 0.44 12.91 11.01
C ARG A 356 0.04 11.56 11.61
N LEU A 357 0.82 11.04 12.54
CA LEU A 357 0.51 9.76 13.21
C LEU A 357 -0.82 9.83 13.94
N ALA A 358 -1.03 10.85 14.78
CA ALA A 358 -2.26 11.02 15.56
C ALA A 358 -3.49 11.14 14.63
N VAL A 359 -3.39 11.95 13.58
CA VAL A 359 -4.49 12.14 12.62
C VAL A 359 -4.71 10.90 11.76
N THR A 360 -3.66 10.12 11.41
CA THR A 360 -3.86 8.84 10.69
C THR A 360 -4.65 7.85 11.54
N VAL A 361 -4.35 7.74 12.84
CA VAL A 361 -5.12 6.91 13.78
C VAL A 361 -6.57 7.40 13.85
N LEU A 362 -6.77 8.72 14.04
CA LEU A 362 -8.11 9.33 14.06
C LEU A 362 -8.87 9.06 12.75
N ALA A 363 -8.23 9.20 11.59
CA ALA A 363 -8.84 8.95 10.28
C ALA A 363 -9.28 7.49 10.13
N CYS A 364 -8.45 6.52 10.56
CA CYS A 364 -8.82 5.10 10.56
C CYS A 364 -10.07 4.83 11.42
N VAL A 365 -10.19 5.47 12.58
CA VAL A 365 -11.38 5.36 13.44
C VAL A 365 -12.59 6.07 12.81
N MET A 366 -12.39 7.26 12.25
CA MET A 366 -13.46 8.02 11.59
C MET A 366 -14.02 7.28 10.37
N LEU A 367 -13.23 6.51 9.63
CA LEU A 367 -13.70 5.68 8.52
C LEU A 367 -14.77 4.66 8.92
N LEU A 368 -14.85 4.26 10.19
CA LEU A 368 -15.91 3.38 10.69
C LEU A 368 -17.26 4.11 10.77
N LYS A 369 -17.27 5.42 11.10
CA LYS A 369 -18.46 6.20 11.41
C LYS A 369 -18.82 7.24 10.34
N VAL A 370 -17.82 7.90 9.74
CA VAL A 370 -17.99 9.02 8.80
C VAL A 370 -18.03 8.51 7.35
N THR A 371 -18.71 9.24 6.48
CA THR A 371 -18.75 8.96 5.04
C THR A 371 -17.41 9.33 4.39
N ARG A 372 -17.00 8.56 3.35
CA ARG A 372 -15.72 8.79 2.64
C ARG A 372 -15.70 10.16 1.99
N ARG A 373 -16.84 10.56 1.43
CA ARG A 373 -17.00 11.85 0.78
C ARG A 373 -16.85 13.03 1.76
N ALA A 374 -17.50 12.98 2.92
CA ALA A 374 -17.35 14.03 3.93
C ALA A 374 -15.89 14.17 4.39
N LEU A 375 -15.23 13.04 4.65
CA LEU A 375 -13.85 13.01 5.11
C LEU A 375 -12.89 13.65 4.10
N VAL A 376 -13.04 13.33 2.81
CA VAL A 376 -12.17 13.89 1.76
C VAL A 376 -12.42 15.39 1.53
N LEU A 377 -13.67 15.84 1.62
CA LEU A 377 -14.00 17.25 1.42
C LEU A 377 -13.50 18.14 2.56
N VAL A 378 -13.66 17.69 3.81
CA VAL A 378 -13.09 18.38 4.99
C VAL A 378 -11.57 18.42 4.90
N SER A 379 -10.95 17.31 4.54
CA SER A 379 -9.50 17.21 4.32
C SER A 379 -9.01 18.19 3.27
N GLY A 380 -9.65 18.20 2.10
CA GLY A 380 -9.27 19.05 0.98
C GLY A 380 -9.46 20.54 1.26
N ALA A 381 -10.62 20.92 1.82
CA ALA A 381 -10.89 22.30 2.19
C ALA A 381 -9.92 22.81 3.27
N GLY A 382 -9.68 22.04 4.33
CA GLY A 382 -8.72 22.42 5.37
C GLY A 382 -7.29 22.51 4.86
N THR A 383 -6.87 21.58 3.97
CA THR A 383 -5.58 21.64 3.27
C THR A 383 -5.44 22.93 2.45
N ALA A 384 -6.46 23.27 1.64
CA ALA A 384 -6.45 24.47 0.82
C ALA A 384 -6.38 25.74 1.68
N VAL A 385 -7.19 25.84 2.72
CA VAL A 385 -7.19 27.01 3.63
C VAL A 385 -5.83 27.20 4.29
N CYS A 386 -5.25 26.14 4.86
CA CYS A 386 -3.94 26.25 5.54
C CYS A 386 -2.81 26.63 4.59
N THR A 387 -2.78 26.06 3.37
CA THR A 387 -1.72 26.35 2.39
C THR A 387 -1.86 27.72 1.76
N LEU A 388 -3.08 28.17 1.43
CA LEU A 388 -3.32 29.50 0.90
C LEU A 388 -3.09 30.59 1.96
N ALA A 389 -3.48 30.33 3.22
CA ALA A 389 -3.17 31.25 4.32
C ALA A 389 -1.66 31.39 4.55
N LEU A 390 -0.91 30.25 4.45
CA LEU A 390 0.55 30.30 4.53
C LEU A 390 1.17 31.04 3.35
N ALA A 391 0.71 30.80 2.12
CA ALA A 391 1.16 31.54 0.94
C ALA A 391 0.91 33.04 1.09
N PHE A 392 -0.27 33.45 1.57
CA PHE A 392 -0.60 34.85 1.84
C PHE A 392 0.32 35.44 2.91
N LEU A 393 0.57 34.72 4.01
CA LEU A 393 1.47 35.17 5.07
C LEU A 393 2.89 35.42 4.52
N LEU A 394 3.42 34.46 3.77
CA LEU A 394 4.76 34.54 3.18
C LEU A 394 4.88 35.64 2.11
N SER A 395 3.79 36.07 1.48
CA SER A 395 3.78 37.21 0.54
C SER A 395 3.96 38.56 1.23
N GLN A 396 3.66 38.66 2.54
CA GLN A 396 3.85 39.86 3.35
C GLN A 396 5.28 40.00 3.90
N GLY A 397 6.12 38.98 3.70
CA GLY A 397 7.51 38.93 4.18
C GLY A 397 7.82 37.62 4.91
N PRO A 398 9.06 37.46 5.37
CA PRO A 398 9.46 36.25 6.12
C PRO A 398 8.57 36.10 7.37
N GLY A 399 7.93 34.95 7.49
CA GLY A 399 7.06 34.65 8.62
C GLY A 399 7.82 34.69 9.94
N THR A 400 7.31 35.44 10.91
CA THR A 400 7.86 35.52 12.27
C THR A 400 6.88 34.94 13.28
N GLY A 401 7.39 34.43 14.41
CA GLY A 401 6.57 33.90 15.49
C GLY A 401 6.07 32.45 15.25
N VAL A 402 4.91 32.13 15.81
CA VAL A 402 4.35 30.76 15.84
C VAL A 402 3.38 30.47 14.69
N ILE A 403 2.97 31.47 13.91
CA ILE A 403 1.92 31.33 12.89
C ILE A 403 2.35 30.41 11.75
N PRO A 404 3.54 30.57 11.09
CA PRO A 404 3.94 29.68 10.02
C PRO A 404 4.01 28.19 10.42
N PRO A 405 4.69 27.82 11.51
CA PRO A 405 4.70 26.42 11.96
C PRO A 405 3.29 25.88 12.28
N THR A 406 2.42 26.69 12.87
CA THR A 406 1.04 26.29 13.17
C THR A 406 0.24 26.01 11.90
N LEU A 407 0.37 26.83 10.85
CA LEU A 407 -0.28 26.61 9.55
C LEU A 407 0.26 25.35 8.86
N ILE A 408 1.57 25.07 8.96
CA ILE A 408 2.17 23.83 8.45
C ILE A 408 1.61 22.61 9.20
N LEU A 409 1.50 22.65 10.53
CA LEU A 409 0.91 21.58 11.32
C LEU A 409 -0.58 21.37 10.98
N GLY A 410 -1.33 22.45 10.82
CA GLY A 410 -2.72 22.42 10.38
C GLY A 410 -2.86 21.80 8.98
N TYR A 411 -2.01 22.22 8.04
CA TYR A 411 -1.92 21.62 6.71
C TYR A 411 -1.68 20.10 6.80
N VAL A 412 -0.67 19.67 7.57
CA VAL A 412 -0.36 18.24 7.73
C VAL A 412 -1.55 17.49 8.33
N ALA A 413 -2.24 18.07 9.33
CA ALA A 413 -3.40 17.47 9.94
C ALA A 413 -4.54 17.26 8.95
N PHE A 414 -4.97 18.31 8.27
CA PHE A 414 -6.07 18.23 7.31
C PHE A 414 -5.71 17.34 6.11
N ASN A 415 -4.51 17.47 5.56
CA ASN A 415 -4.06 16.65 4.44
C ASN A 415 -4.04 15.16 4.79
N THR A 416 -3.60 14.81 5.99
CA THR A 416 -3.54 13.42 6.46
C THR A 416 -4.93 12.83 6.68
N LEU A 417 -5.90 13.62 7.08
CA LEU A 417 -7.24 13.16 7.45
C LEU A 417 -7.96 12.41 6.33
N GLY A 418 -7.78 12.84 5.08
CA GLY A 418 -8.45 12.24 3.93
C GLY A 418 -7.55 12.08 2.72
N PHE A 419 -6.82 13.11 2.29
CA PHE A 419 -6.01 13.08 1.08
C PHE A 419 -4.92 12.00 1.13
N PHE A 420 -4.28 11.80 2.27
CA PHE A 420 -3.24 10.79 2.41
C PHE A 420 -3.78 9.34 2.38
N LEU A 421 -4.93 9.09 3.01
CA LEU A 421 -5.43 7.73 3.26
C LEU A 421 -6.41 7.23 2.17
N LEU A 422 -7.32 8.11 1.72
CA LEU A 422 -8.46 7.69 0.91
C LEU A 422 -8.13 7.23 -0.51
N PRO A 423 -7.14 7.76 -1.25
CA PRO A 423 -6.83 7.27 -2.59
C PRO A 423 -6.53 5.78 -2.65
N GLY A 424 -5.75 5.27 -1.67
CA GLY A 424 -5.44 3.86 -1.55
C GLY A 424 -6.68 2.99 -1.25
N LEU A 425 -7.56 3.45 -0.37
CA LEU A 425 -8.81 2.76 -0.04
C LEU A 425 -9.77 2.73 -1.23
N MET A 426 -9.84 3.81 -2.02
CA MET A 426 -10.74 3.91 -3.18
C MET A 426 -10.41 2.91 -4.28
N ILE A 427 -9.16 2.46 -4.42
CA ILE A 427 -8.80 1.36 -5.33
C ILE A 427 -9.63 0.12 -5.00
N GLY A 428 -9.77 -0.18 -3.71
CA GLY A 428 -10.56 -1.32 -3.22
C GLY A 428 -12.08 -1.14 -3.34
N GLU A 429 -12.58 0.09 -3.23
CA GLU A 429 -14.02 0.40 -3.17
C GLU A 429 -14.64 0.72 -4.54
N LEU A 430 -13.89 1.35 -5.46
CA LEU A 430 -14.43 1.83 -6.74
C LEU A 430 -14.15 0.90 -7.93
N LEU A 431 -13.07 0.11 -7.89
CA LEU A 431 -12.70 -0.74 -9.02
C LEU A 431 -13.34 -2.13 -8.93
N PRO A 432 -13.88 -2.66 -10.06
CA PRO A 432 -14.39 -4.02 -10.13
C PRO A 432 -13.33 -5.05 -9.74
N THR A 433 -13.75 -6.10 -9.02
CA THR A 433 -12.85 -7.14 -8.47
C THR A 433 -11.99 -7.82 -9.54
N LYS A 434 -12.54 -8.05 -10.75
CA LYS A 434 -11.84 -8.73 -11.86
C LYS A 434 -10.60 -7.99 -12.35
N VAL A 435 -10.58 -6.65 -12.32
CA VAL A 435 -9.50 -5.82 -12.86
C VAL A 435 -8.71 -5.06 -11.78
N ARG A 436 -9.16 -5.13 -10.52
CA ARG A 436 -8.61 -4.36 -9.39
C ARG A 436 -7.10 -4.55 -9.22
N GLY A 437 -6.59 -5.77 -9.33
CA GLY A 437 -5.17 -6.05 -9.18
C GLY A 437 -4.31 -5.35 -10.22
N LEU A 438 -4.68 -5.48 -11.50
CA LEU A 438 -3.93 -4.87 -12.61
C LEU A 438 -4.06 -3.34 -12.62
N CYS A 439 -5.29 -2.83 -12.45
CA CYS A 439 -5.53 -1.39 -12.38
C CYS A 439 -4.88 -0.76 -11.15
N GLY A 440 -4.91 -1.45 -9.99
CA GLY A 440 -4.22 -1.01 -8.78
C GLY A 440 -2.72 -0.92 -8.95
N GLY A 441 -2.11 -1.91 -9.60
CA GLY A 441 -0.68 -1.89 -9.97
C GLY A 441 -0.34 -0.70 -10.88
N TYR A 442 -1.14 -0.48 -11.92
CA TYR A 442 -0.99 0.68 -12.82
C TYR A 442 -1.11 2.02 -12.06
N ILE A 443 -2.15 2.18 -11.23
CA ILE A 443 -2.35 3.40 -10.42
C ILE A 443 -1.13 3.64 -9.52
N PHE A 444 -0.62 2.60 -8.87
CA PHE A 444 0.54 2.71 -7.99
C PHE A 444 1.83 3.06 -8.74
N CYS A 445 2.03 2.52 -9.94
CA CYS A 445 3.14 2.89 -10.82
C CYS A 445 3.06 4.35 -11.25
N LEU A 446 1.89 4.80 -11.74
CA LEU A 446 1.68 6.18 -12.16
C LEU A 446 1.84 7.15 -10.99
N PHE A 447 1.28 6.82 -9.83
CA PHE A 447 1.43 7.59 -8.60
C PHE A 447 2.90 7.81 -8.24
N ASN A 448 3.71 6.76 -8.22
CA ASN A 448 5.14 6.89 -7.89
C ASN A 448 5.95 7.61 -8.96
N ALA A 449 5.60 7.47 -10.25
CA ALA A 449 6.22 8.21 -11.33
C ALA A 449 5.97 9.73 -11.21
N VAL A 450 4.71 10.12 -10.94
CA VAL A 450 4.35 11.52 -10.70
C VAL A 450 5.01 12.04 -9.41
N LEU A 451 5.03 11.23 -8.35
CA LEU A 451 5.69 11.55 -7.09
C LEU A 451 7.19 11.80 -7.28
N PHE A 452 7.87 10.94 -8.04
CA PHE A 452 9.28 11.12 -8.40
C PHE A 452 9.49 12.45 -9.11
N GLY A 453 8.74 12.72 -10.20
CA GLY A 453 8.88 13.94 -10.98
C GLY A 453 8.63 15.21 -10.14
N PHE A 454 7.56 15.21 -9.35
CA PHE A 454 7.19 16.36 -8.52
C PHE A 454 8.20 16.61 -7.39
N THR A 455 8.69 15.55 -6.74
CA THR A 455 9.73 15.67 -5.69
C THR A 455 11.06 16.14 -6.27
N LYS A 456 11.41 15.67 -7.48
CA LYS A 456 12.62 16.11 -8.20
C LYS A 456 12.54 17.58 -8.61
N LEU A 457 11.36 18.04 -9.04
CA LEU A 457 11.14 19.43 -9.48
C LEU A 457 11.02 20.42 -8.31
N TYR A 458 10.80 19.98 -7.08
CA TYR A 458 10.55 20.86 -5.94
C TYR A 458 11.62 21.95 -5.73
N PRO A 459 12.96 21.67 -5.72
CA PRO A 459 13.96 22.71 -5.58
C PRO A 459 13.92 23.73 -6.72
N VAL A 460 13.70 23.28 -7.95
CA VAL A 460 13.59 24.16 -9.14
C VAL A 460 12.37 25.08 -9.00
N MET A 461 11.23 24.53 -8.59
CA MET A 461 10.02 25.31 -8.34
C MET A 461 10.23 26.32 -7.22
N LYS A 462 10.86 25.89 -6.10
CA LYS A 462 11.19 26.79 -5.00
C LYS A 462 12.06 27.96 -5.45
N ASN A 463 13.08 27.70 -6.27
CA ASN A 463 13.97 28.74 -6.78
C ASN A 463 13.28 29.67 -7.80
N ALA A 464 12.32 29.15 -8.59
CA ALA A 464 11.63 29.93 -9.62
C ALA A 464 10.51 30.80 -9.08
N ILE A 465 9.66 30.30 -8.18
CA ILE A 465 8.45 30.94 -7.69
C ILE A 465 8.46 31.25 -6.18
N GLY A 466 9.55 30.90 -5.49
CA GLY A 466 9.70 31.08 -4.05
C GLY A 466 8.76 30.20 -3.23
N MET A 467 8.89 30.26 -1.91
CA MET A 467 8.01 29.50 -0.99
C MET A 467 6.55 29.95 -1.08
N THR A 468 6.30 31.24 -1.30
CA THR A 468 4.96 31.79 -1.52
C THR A 468 4.26 31.12 -2.70
N GLY A 469 4.94 31.05 -3.85
CA GLY A 469 4.41 30.41 -5.06
C GLY A 469 4.20 28.91 -4.89
N VAL A 470 5.10 28.23 -4.20
CA VAL A 470 4.99 26.78 -3.93
C VAL A 470 3.74 26.48 -3.07
N PHE A 471 3.54 27.20 -1.97
CA PHE A 471 2.33 27.01 -1.14
C PHE A 471 1.06 27.49 -1.83
N GLY A 472 1.15 28.50 -2.69
CA GLY A 472 0.06 28.91 -3.59
C GLY A 472 -0.36 27.80 -4.54
N LEU A 473 0.62 27.12 -5.16
CA LEU A 473 0.37 25.94 -6.02
C LEU A 473 -0.25 24.77 -5.23
N PHE A 474 0.24 24.50 -4.03
CA PHE A 474 -0.32 23.45 -3.17
C PHE A 474 -1.79 23.76 -2.83
N GLY A 475 -2.10 25.01 -2.48
CA GLY A 475 -3.45 25.46 -2.16
C GLY A 475 -4.40 25.42 -3.35
N ALA A 476 -3.93 25.88 -4.52
CA ALA A 476 -4.72 25.81 -5.76
C ALA A 476 -5.02 24.35 -6.15
N SER A 477 -4.03 23.46 -6.04
CA SER A 477 -4.21 22.04 -6.33
C SER A 477 -5.16 21.36 -5.35
N ALA A 478 -5.08 21.69 -4.04
CA ALA A 478 -5.99 21.17 -3.02
C ALA A 478 -7.43 21.66 -3.25
N THR A 479 -7.60 22.92 -3.63
CA THR A 479 -8.90 23.51 -3.99
C THR A 479 -9.49 22.80 -5.20
N LEU A 480 -8.71 22.62 -6.26
CA LEU A 480 -9.13 21.91 -7.47
C LEU A 480 -9.50 20.45 -7.15
N ALA A 481 -8.68 19.76 -6.37
CA ALA A 481 -8.99 18.40 -5.91
C ALA A 481 -10.31 18.34 -5.15
N THR A 482 -10.56 19.28 -4.25
CA THR A 482 -11.80 19.36 -3.46
C THR A 482 -13.00 19.56 -4.36
N ILE A 483 -12.92 20.45 -5.36
CA ILE A 483 -13.99 20.69 -6.33
C ILE A 483 -14.24 19.44 -7.18
N VAL A 484 -13.20 18.83 -7.74
CA VAL A 484 -13.30 17.62 -8.56
C VAL A 484 -13.95 16.49 -7.77
N LEU A 485 -13.51 16.26 -6.54
CA LEU A 485 -14.05 15.21 -5.69
C LEU A 485 -15.48 15.52 -5.21
N PHE A 486 -15.79 16.79 -4.95
CA PHE A 486 -17.15 17.20 -4.66
C PHE A 486 -18.11 16.87 -5.79
N LEU A 487 -17.70 17.10 -7.05
CA LEU A 487 -18.55 16.89 -8.22
C LEU A 487 -18.65 15.41 -8.64
N LEU A 488 -17.54 14.67 -8.58
CA LEU A 488 -17.41 13.36 -9.23
C LEU A 488 -17.41 12.16 -8.27
N LEU A 489 -17.00 12.35 -7.00
CA LEU A 489 -16.83 11.23 -6.08
C LEU A 489 -18.20 10.76 -5.55
N PRO A 490 -18.62 9.51 -5.83
CA PRO A 490 -19.79 8.93 -5.19
C PRO A 490 -19.53 8.57 -3.73
N GLU A 491 -20.59 8.53 -2.92
CA GLU A 491 -20.47 7.95 -1.57
C GLU A 491 -20.43 6.43 -1.67
N THR A 492 -19.41 5.84 -1.07
CA THR A 492 -19.16 4.39 -1.14
C THR A 492 -19.57 3.65 0.13
N LYS A 493 -19.72 4.37 1.26
CA LYS A 493 -20.08 3.77 2.55
C LYS A 493 -21.46 3.11 2.49
N GLY A 494 -21.52 1.82 2.86
CA GLY A 494 -22.76 1.06 2.88
C GLY A 494 -23.26 0.59 1.52
N ARG A 495 -22.54 0.86 0.42
CA ARG A 495 -22.87 0.37 -0.92
C ARG A 495 -22.10 -0.89 -1.27
N SER A 496 -22.75 -1.82 -1.96
CA SER A 496 -22.09 -3.00 -2.51
C SER A 496 -21.25 -2.64 -3.74
N LEU A 497 -20.22 -3.43 -4.03
CA LEU A 497 -19.39 -3.24 -5.24
C LEU A 497 -20.23 -3.28 -6.52
N ILE A 498 -21.27 -4.11 -6.57
CA ILE A 498 -22.18 -4.21 -7.72
C ILE A 498 -22.94 -2.90 -7.91
N GLN A 499 -23.43 -2.27 -6.83
CA GLN A 499 -24.12 -0.97 -6.90
C GLN A 499 -23.19 0.14 -7.40
N ILE A 500 -21.91 0.11 -6.99
CA ILE A 500 -20.91 1.09 -7.44
C ILE A 500 -20.58 0.87 -8.92
N GLU A 501 -20.45 -0.40 -9.37
CA GLU A 501 -20.25 -0.74 -10.78
C GLU A 501 -21.42 -0.28 -11.65
N GLN A 502 -22.66 -0.54 -11.24
CA GLN A 502 -23.88 -0.07 -11.90
C GLN A 502 -23.96 1.47 -11.93
N TYR A 503 -23.50 2.15 -10.87
CA TYR A 503 -23.41 3.60 -10.85
C TYR A 503 -22.55 4.12 -12.00
N TYR A 504 -21.39 3.53 -12.28
CA TYR A 504 -20.48 3.99 -13.33
C TYR A 504 -20.89 3.55 -14.74
N GLN A 505 -21.80 2.58 -14.90
CA GLN A 505 -22.40 2.23 -16.20
C GLN A 505 -23.26 3.35 -16.77
N LYS A 506 -23.92 4.13 -15.94
CA LYS A 506 -24.78 5.24 -16.36
C LYS A 506 -23.98 6.37 -17.03
N PRO A 507 -24.52 7.10 -18.01
CA PRO A 507 -23.78 8.12 -18.77
C PRO A 507 -23.39 9.33 -17.91
N ASN A 508 -24.23 9.76 -16.98
CA ASN A 508 -23.94 10.91 -16.11
C ASN A 508 -22.91 10.55 -15.03
N ILE A 509 -21.82 11.34 -14.91
CA ILE A 509 -20.73 11.15 -13.96
C ILE A 509 -20.93 12.03 -12.71
N LEU A 510 -21.66 13.14 -12.82
CA LEU A 510 -21.80 14.10 -11.73
C LEU A 510 -22.67 13.55 -10.60
N TRP A 511 -22.07 13.34 -9.43
CA TRP A 511 -22.75 12.85 -8.24
C TRP A 511 -23.90 13.78 -7.79
N VAL A 512 -23.66 15.09 -7.82
CA VAL A 512 -24.61 16.11 -7.33
C VAL A 512 -25.95 16.04 -8.07
N THR A 513 -25.94 15.80 -9.38
CA THR A 513 -27.16 15.72 -10.18
C THR A 513 -27.90 14.40 -10.01
N ARG A 514 -27.19 13.31 -9.76
CA ARG A 514 -27.79 11.98 -9.55
C ARG A 514 -28.46 11.82 -8.21
N ASN A 515 -27.85 12.36 -7.14
CA ASN A 515 -28.42 12.26 -5.80
C ASN A 515 -29.76 12.99 -5.69
N LYS A 516 -29.93 14.08 -6.45
CA LYS A 516 -31.21 14.78 -6.56
C LYS A 516 -32.28 13.95 -7.29
N ALA A 517 -31.89 13.18 -8.31
CA ALA A 517 -32.83 12.33 -9.06
C ALA A 517 -33.27 11.10 -8.26
N GLU A 518 -32.37 10.49 -7.50
CA GLU A 518 -32.69 9.33 -6.65
C GLU A 518 -33.55 9.74 -5.44
N ASN A 519 -33.32 10.89 -4.83
CA ASN A 519 -34.13 11.41 -3.73
C ASN A 519 -35.48 11.98 -4.19
N GLY A 520 -35.60 12.38 -5.45
CA GLY A 520 -36.88 12.86 -6.04
C GLY A 520 -37.82 11.76 -6.52
N GLN A 521 -37.33 10.50 -6.61
CA GLN A 521 -38.17 9.34 -6.96
C GLN A 521 -38.69 8.58 -5.73
N SER A 522 -38.38 9.03 -4.51
CA SER A 522 -38.82 8.45 -3.23
C SER A 522 -39.94 9.28 -2.55
N VAL A 523 -40.72 10.02 -3.33
CA VAL A 523 -41.97 10.71 -2.88
C VAL A 523 -43.14 10.12 -3.63
#